data_67356dcd98a07ce76cc34d9faddbf8f6
#
_entry.id   67356dcd98a07ce76cc34d9faddbf8f6
#
_cell.length_a   1.000
_cell.length_b   1.000
_cell.length_c   1.000
_cell.angle_alpha   90.00
_cell.angle_beta   90.00
_cell.angle_gamma   90.00
#
_symmetry.space_group_name_H-M   'P 1'
#
loop_
_entity.id
_entity.type
_entity.pdbx_description
1 polymer ?
#
loop_
_entity_poly.entity_id
_entity_poly.type
_entity_poly.pdbx_seq_one_letter_code
_entity_poly.pdbx_strand_id
1 'polypeptide(L)'
;MGIVVRDTQTGDITFLQKGADVVMAKIVQRNDWLEEETANMAREGLRTLVMARKRLGNATYNDFANSYHAASIKLEGRNEAMNAVVAQFLEHDLELLGLTGVEDKLQDDVKSTLELLRNAGIKIWMLTGDKVETARCIAISTKLVARNQYIYEMSKSMFFFLALTFYNFLINSFLVLLDSQSRQLIKPGINLNFCKTNLIVVW
;
A
#
# COMPACT_ATOMS: atom_id res chain seq x y z
N MET A 1 5.89 -9.49 -4.09
CA MET A 1 7.02 -9.72 -5.04
C MET A 1 7.52 -11.14 -4.82
N GLY A 2 7.49 -11.96 -5.86
CA GLY A 2 7.89 -13.37 -5.81
C GLY A 2 8.99 -13.69 -6.82
N ILE A 3 9.77 -14.71 -6.53
CA ILE A 3 10.82 -15.25 -7.41
C ILE A 3 10.84 -16.76 -7.28
N VAL A 4 11.03 -17.46 -8.39
CA VAL A 4 11.29 -18.90 -8.41
C VAL A 4 12.80 -19.10 -8.59
N VAL A 5 13.39 -19.88 -7.70
CA VAL A 5 14.81 -20.20 -7.73
C VAL A 5 15.00 -21.70 -7.81
N ARG A 6 16.04 -22.13 -8.53
CA ARG A 6 16.50 -23.51 -8.57
C ARG A 6 17.88 -23.59 -7.93
N ASP A 7 18.01 -24.42 -6.93
CA ASP A 7 19.32 -24.73 -6.36
C ASP A 7 20.14 -25.52 -7.36
N THR A 8 21.37 -25.06 -7.65
CA THR A 8 22.26 -25.71 -8.62
C THR A 8 22.89 -26.96 -8.09
N GLN A 9 22.94 -27.16 -6.77
CA GLN A 9 23.54 -28.32 -6.13
C GLN A 9 22.52 -29.44 -5.91
N THR A 10 21.36 -29.10 -5.36
CA THR A 10 20.32 -30.08 -5.03
C THR A 10 19.30 -30.28 -6.15
N GLY A 11 19.18 -29.31 -7.07
CA GLY A 11 18.15 -29.30 -8.10
C GLY A 11 16.76 -28.87 -7.59
N ASP A 12 16.61 -28.56 -6.31
CA ASP A 12 15.35 -28.19 -5.71
C ASP A 12 14.83 -26.85 -6.26
N ILE A 13 13.55 -26.82 -6.52
CA ILE A 13 12.86 -25.61 -7.00
C ILE A 13 12.06 -25.02 -5.85
N THR A 14 12.32 -23.76 -5.56
CA THR A 14 11.64 -23.05 -4.46
C THR A 14 11.10 -21.71 -4.96
N PHE A 15 9.83 -21.46 -4.67
CA PHE A 15 9.23 -20.14 -4.82
C PHE A 15 9.39 -19.37 -3.52
N LEU A 16 9.96 -18.18 -3.62
CA LEU A 16 10.14 -17.23 -2.50
C LEU A 16 9.31 -16.01 -2.75
N GLN A 17 8.54 -15.56 -1.75
CA GLN A 17 7.71 -14.38 -1.86
C GLN A 17 7.86 -13.49 -0.64
N LYS A 18 7.88 -12.17 -0.87
CA LYS A 18 7.74 -11.15 0.16
C LYS A 18 6.62 -10.18 -0.18
N GLY A 19 5.93 -9.70 0.83
CA GLY A 19 4.84 -8.77 0.63
C GLY A 19 4.32 -8.17 1.93
N ALA A 20 3.35 -7.25 1.79
CA ALA A 20 2.64 -6.69 2.92
C ALA A 20 1.88 -7.79 3.69
N ASP A 21 1.84 -7.67 4.99
CA ASP A 21 1.19 -8.61 5.89
C ASP A 21 -0.26 -8.94 5.52
N VAL A 22 -1.06 -7.93 5.19
CA VAL A 22 -2.48 -8.10 4.78
C VAL A 22 -2.63 -8.99 3.53
N VAL A 23 -1.66 -8.93 2.61
CA VAL A 23 -1.67 -9.77 1.40
C VAL A 23 -1.14 -11.16 1.72
N MET A 24 0.00 -11.22 2.44
CA MET A 24 0.66 -12.47 2.76
C MET A 24 -0.16 -13.36 3.70
N ALA A 25 -0.89 -12.77 4.67
CA ALA A 25 -1.76 -13.50 5.58
C ALA A 25 -2.84 -14.35 4.87
N LYS A 26 -3.21 -13.97 3.64
CA LYS A 26 -4.21 -14.71 2.83
C LYS A 26 -3.64 -15.91 2.09
N ILE A 27 -2.33 -15.94 1.86
CA ILE A 27 -1.66 -16.91 0.99
C ILE A 27 -0.67 -17.81 1.73
N VAL A 28 -0.33 -17.47 2.97
CA VAL A 28 0.48 -18.33 3.85
C VAL A 28 -0.40 -19.36 4.55
N GLN A 29 0.22 -20.45 4.98
CA GLN A 29 -0.42 -21.43 5.83
C GLN A 29 -0.90 -20.78 7.15
N ARG A 30 -1.98 -21.31 7.70
CA ARG A 30 -2.56 -20.78 8.93
C ARG A 30 -1.51 -20.73 10.04
N ASN A 31 -1.43 -19.58 10.69
CA ASN A 31 -0.56 -19.34 11.83
C ASN A 31 -1.26 -18.37 12.79
N ASP A 32 -0.93 -18.43 14.08
CA ASP A 32 -1.63 -17.71 15.13
C ASP A 32 -0.88 -16.41 15.56
N TRP A 33 0.35 -16.21 15.07
CA TRP A 33 1.21 -15.15 15.58
C TRP A 33 1.49 -13.99 14.58
N LEU A 34 1.27 -14.20 13.29
CA LEU A 34 1.66 -13.23 12.26
C LEU A 34 0.95 -11.88 12.42
N GLU A 35 -0.35 -11.89 12.66
CA GLU A 35 -1.15 -10.67 12.80
C GLU A 35 -0.75 -9.89 14.06
N GLU A 36 -0.52 -10.60 15.16
CA GLU A 36 -0.12 -9.99 16.43
C GLU A 36 1.27 -9.36 16.33
N GLU A 37 2.25 -10.09 15.79
CA GLU A 37 3.62 -9.58 15.65
C GLU A 37 3.72 -8.42 14.65
N THR A 38 2.98 -8.47 13.54
CA THR A 38 2.94 -7.33 12.61
C THR A 38 2.27 -6.10 13.23
N ALA A 39 1.28 -6.30 14.10
CA ALA A 39 0.66 -5.20 14.84
C ALA A 39 1.61 -4.62 15.91
N ASN A 40 2.37 -5.48 16.61
CA ASN A 40 3.37 -5.07 17.59
C ASN A 40 4.45 -4.21 16.92
N MET A 41 5.06 -4.69 15.85
CA MET A 41 6.06 -3.93 15.10
C MET A 41 5.52 -2.61 14.54
N ALA A 42 4.26 -2.60 14.06
CA ALA A 42 3.64 -1.38 13.57
C ALA A 42 3.45 -0.32 14.69
N ARG A 43 3.14 -0.76 15.92
CA ARG A 43 3.06 0.14 17.09
C ARG A 43 4.42 0.73 17.48
N GLU A 44 5.50 0.04 17.17
CA GLU A 44 6.87 0.55 17.31
C GLU A 44 7.29 1.49 16.16
N GLY A 45 6.43 1.65 15.15
CA GLY A 45 6.69 2.51 13.99
C GLY A 45 7.44 1.82 12.86
N LEU A 46 7.60 0.50 12.92
CA LEU A 46 8.32 -0.25 11.91
C LEU A 46 7.44 -0.57 10.69
N ARG A 47 8.04 -0.55 9.52
CA ARG A 47 7.44 -1.09 8.28
C ARG A 47 7.65 -2.59 8.22
N THR A 48 6.58 -3.33 8.14
CA THR A 48 6.62 -4.80 8.16
C THR A 48 6.55 -5.38 6.76
N LEU A 49 7.39 -6.38 6.48
CA LEU A 49 7.31 -7.24 5.31
C LEU A 49 7.35 -8.69 5.76
N VAL A 50 6.43 -9.49 5.24
CA VAL A 50 6.34 -10.93 5.49
C VAL A 50 7.06 -11.68 4.39
N MET A 51 7.81 -12.69 4.76
CA MET A 51 8.54 -13.58 3.85
C MET A 51 8.02 -15.00 3.97
N ALA A 52 7.77 -15.62 2.84
CA ALA A 52 7.29 -16.99 2.76
C ALA A 52 7.93 -17.75 1.59
N ARG A 53 7.87 -19.08 1.67
CA ARG A 53 8.37 -19.96 0.61
C ARG A 53 7.35 -21.06 0.29
N LYS A 54 7.55 -21.66 -0.89
CA LYS A 54 6.88 -22.89 -1.31
C LYS A 54 7.85 -23.74 -2.10
N ARG A 55 8.03 -25.00 -1.70
CA ARG A 55 8.79 -25.96 -2.49
C ARG A 55 7.92 -26.45 -3.64
N LEU A 56 8.49 -26.49 -4.84
CA LEU A 56 7.82 -26.92 -6.04
C LEU A 56 8.43 -28.23 -6.53
N GLY A 57 7.59 -29.22 -6.80
CA GLY A 57 8.00 -30.41 -7.52
C GLY A 57 8.29 -30.09 -9.00
N ASN A 58 9.16 -30.85 -9.64
CA ASN A 58 9.50 -30.65 -11.07
C ASN A 58 8.28 -30.69 -11.98
N ALA A 59 7.30 -31.55 -11.72
CA ALA A 59 6.07 -31.64 -12.49
C ALA A 59 5.26 -30.35 -12.36
N THR A 60 5.00 -29.90 -11.12
CA THR A 60 4.24 -28.67 -10.82
C THR A 60 4.93 -27.44 -11.41
N TYR A 61 6.26 -27.38 -11.38
CA TYR A 61 7.01 -26.29 -12.00
C TYR A 61 6.85 -26.28 -13.53
N ASN A 62 6.91 -27.44 -14.19
CA ASN A 62 6.74 -27.53 -15.63
C ASN A 62 5.32 -27.11 -16.06
N ASP A 63 4.31 -27.53 -15.32
CA ASP A 63 2.92 -27.14 -15.57
C ASP A 63 2.74 -25.61 -15.39
N PHE A 64 3.31 -25.04 -14.33
CA PHE A 64 3.36 -23.60 -14.11
C PHE A 64 4.06 -22.90 -15.28
N ALA A 65 5.27 -23.34 -15.67
CA ALA A 65 6.06 -22.70 -16.71
C ALA A 65 5.33 -22.68 -18.06
N ASN A 66 4.69 -23.81 -18.44
CA ASN A 66 3.91 -23.92 -19.67
C ASN A 66 2.70 -22.98 -19.63
N SER A 67 1.95 -22.97 -18.53
CA SER A 67 0.78 -22.11 -18.35
C SER A 67 1.15 -20.63 -18.33
N TYR A 68 2.25 -20.29 -17.68
CA TYR A 68 2.76 -18.91 -17.62
C TYR A 68 3.24 -18.44 -18.99
N HIS A 69 3.95 -19.30 -19.73
CA HIS A 69 4.36 -18.99 -21.10
C HIS A 69 3.12 -18.76 -21.99
N ALA A 70 2.12 -19.63 -21.95
CA ALA A 70 0.89 -19.47 -22.69
C ALA A 70 0.14 -18.16 -22.33
N ALA A 71 0.13 -17.78 -21.05
CA ALA A 71 -0.44 -16.50 -20.61
C ALA A 71 0.37 -15.29 -21.10
N SER A 72 1.71 -15.42 -21.16
CA SER A 72 2.62 -14.34 -21.52
C SER A 72 2.56 -13.91 -23.00
N ILE A 73 2.12 -14.80 -23.87
CA ILE A 73 1.98 -14.54 -25.31
C ILE A 73 0.60 -14.01 -25.70
N LYS A 74 -0.35 -13.88 -24.77
CA LYS A 74 -1.67 -13.30 -25.05
C LYS A 74 -1.54 -11.83 -25.42
N LEU A 75 -2.28 -11.41 -26.45
CA LEU A 75 -2.33 -10.02 -26.90
C LEU A 75 -3.22 -9.16 -26.00
N GLU A 76 -4.36 -9.73 -25.55
CA GLU A 76 -5.31 -9.05 -24.67
C GLU A 76 -5.37 -9.73 -23.31
N GLY A 77 -5.55 -8.96 -22.23
CA GLY A 77 -5.65 -9.48 -20.87
C GLY A 77 -4.40 -10.21 -20.37
N ARG A 78 -3.21 -9.90 -20.93
CA ARG A 78 -1.95 -10.58 -20.62
C ARG A 78 -1.63 -10.54 -19.12
N ASN A 79 -1.70 -9.36 -18.51
CA ASN A 79 -1.35 -9.19 -17.11
C ASN A 79 -2.31 -9.93 -16.17
N GLU A 80 -3.61 -9.90 -16.47
CA GLU A 80 -4.62 -10.64 -15.72
C GLU A 80 -4.42 -12.16 -15.85
N ALA A 81 -4.14 -12.64 -17.05
CA ALA A 81 -3.87 -14.05 -17.29
C ALA A 81 -2.61 -14.53 -16.57
N MET A 82 -1.52 -13.76 -16.62
CA MET A 82 -0.29 -14.06 -15.91
C MET A 82 -0.49 -14.08 -14.39
N ASN A 83 -1.21 -13.09 -13.85
CA ASN A 83 -1.51 -13.02 -12.41
C ASN A 83 -2.40 -14.20 -11.98
N ALA A 84 -3.36 -14.60 -12.79
CA ALA A 84 -4.21 -15.78 -12.50
C ALA A 84 -3.39 -17.07 -12.42
N VAL A 85 -2.44 -17.27 -13.33
CA VAL A 85 -1.54 -18.45 -13.31
C VAL A 85 -0.65 -18.41 -12.06
N VAL A 86 -0.09 -17.26 -11.70
CA VAL A 86 0.73 -17.12 -10.50
C VAL A 86 -0.08 -17.41 -9.24
N ALA A 87 -1.30 -16.88 -9.14
CA ALA A 87 -2.19 -17.16 -8.01
C ALA A 87 -2.56 -18.64 -7.91
N GLN A 88 -2.82 -19.29 -9.05
CA GLN A 88 -3.23 -20.70 -9.11
C GLN A 88 -2.13 -21.67 -8.70
N PHE A 89 -0.88 -21.43 -9.08
CA PHE A 89 0.21 -22.39 -8.88
C PHE A 89 1.11 -22.03 -7.68
N LEU A 90 1.33 -20.73 -7.44
CA LEU A 90 2.36 -20.26 -6.52
C LEU A 90 1.80 -19.59 -5.26
N GLU A 91 0.82 -18.71 -5.37
CA GLU A 91 0.36 -17.85 -4.27
C GLU A 91 -0.71 -18.49 -3.39
N HIS A 92 -0.49 -19.72 -2.95
CA HIS A 92 -1.34 -20.42 -1.97
C HIS A 92 -0.50 -21.39 -1.13
N ASP A 93 -0.89 -21.59 0.12
CA ASP A 93 -0.28 -22.55 1.07
C ASP A 93 1.23 -22.36 1.26
N LEU A 94 1.69 -21.10 1.26
CA LEU A 94 3.10 -20.79 1.47
C LEU A 94 3.49 -21.05 2.93
N GLU A 95 4.66 -21.64 3.13
CA GLU A 95 5.30 -21.78 4.43
C GLU A 95 5.83 -20.42 4.87
N LEU A 96 5.39 -19.94 6.02
CA LEU A 96 5.86 -18.69 6.60
C LEU A 96 7.29 -18.84 7.11
N LEU A 97 8.20 -18.02 6.60
CA LEU A 97 9.62 -18.00 7.03
C LEU A 97 9.84 -17.01 8.17
N GLY A 98 9.15 -15.89 8.15
CA GLY A 98 9.30 -14.84 9.13
C GLY A 98 8.83 -13.50 8.61
N LEU A 99 9.06 -12.47 9.43
CA LEU A 99 8.77 -11.10 9.07
C LEU A 99 9.97 -10.19 9.37
N THR A 100 10.06 -9.09 8.65
CA THR A 100 11.06 -8.05 8.88
C THR A 100 10.38 -6.75 9.28
N GLY A 101 10.95 -6.09 10.28
CA GLY A 101 10.62 -4.71 10.62
C GLY A 101 11.73 -3.78 10.15
N VAL A 102 11.39 -2.77 9.39
CA VAL A 102 12.34 -1.78 8.88
C VAL A 102 11.99 -0.42 9.46
N GLU A 103 12.97 0.20 10.10
CA GLU A 103 12.84 1.56 10.61
C GLU A 103 13.09 2.57 9.48
N ASP A 104 12.17 3.53 9.32
CA ASP A 104 12.37 4.66 8.42
C ASP A 104 13.25 5.71 9.09
N LYS A 105 14.39 5.99 8.49
CA LYS A 105 15.19 7.14 8.88
C LYS A 105 14.48 8.43 8.50
N LEU A 106 14.19 9.24 9.49
CA LEU A 106 13.73 10.60 9.24
C LEU A 106 14.86 11.40 8.59
N GLN A 107 14.50 12.23 7.62
CA GLN A 107 15.41 13.20 7.04
C GLN A 107 15.93 14.16 8.14
N ASP A 108 17.16 14.64 7.98
CA ASP A 108 17.70 15.62 8.88
C ASP A 108 16.80 16.88 8.86
N ASP A 109 16.71 17.56 10.01
CA ASP A 109 15.93 18.80 10.20
C ASP A 109 14.41 18.72 10.00
N VAL A 110 13.82 17.54 9.84
CA VAL A 110 12.35 17.42 9.72
C VAL A 110 11.63 18.04 10.91
N LYS A 111 12.10 17.80 12.14
CA LYS A 111 11.45 18.30 13.35
C LYS A 111 11.49 19.82 13.42
N SER A 112 12.64 20.42 13.17
CA SER A 112 12.84 21.87 13.18
C SER A 112 12.04 22.56 12.06
N THR A 113 12.02 21.96 10.87
CA THR A 113 11.24 22.47 9.74
C THR A 113 9.74 22.45 10.03
N LEU A 114 9.21 21.35 10.58
CA LEU A 114 7.79 21.26 10.95
C LEU A 114 7.42 22.29 12.02
N GLU A 115 8.31 22.55 12.98
CA GLU A 115 8.11 23.56 14.01
C GLU A 115 8.07 24.97 13.42
N LEU A 116 9.00 25.30 12.52
CA LEU A 116 9.02 26.59 11.81
C LEU A 116 7.76 26.82 10.97
N LEU A 117 7.33 25.81 10.22
CA LEU A 117 6.11 25.88 9.41
C LEU A 117 4.87 26.09 10.29
N ARG A 118 4.79 25.40 11.41
CA ARG A 118 3.69 25.58 12.36
C ARG A 118 3.69 26.98 12.97
N ASN A 119 4.85 27.49 13.36
CA ASN A 119 4.99 28.85 13.89
C ASN A 119 4.61 29.92 12.85
N ALA A 120 4.82 29.63 11.56
CA ALA A 120 4.35 30.46 10.46
C ALA A 120 2.84 30.35 10.19
N GLY A 121 2.09 29.56 10.99
CA GLY A 121 0.64 29.36 10.81
C GLY A 121 0.26 28.44 9.66
N ILE A 122 1.22 27.71 9.09
CA ILE A 122 0.96 26.78 7.98
C ILE A 122 0.36 25.50 8.52
N LYS A 123 -0.76 25.05 7.92
CA LYS A 123 -1.39 23.77 8.24
C LYS A 123 -0.60 22.63 7.58
N ILE A 124 -0.22 21.64 8.37
CA ILE A 124 0.61 20.54 7.91
C ILE A 124 -0.22 19.25 7.92
N TRP A 125 -0.15 18.52 6.82
CA TRP A 125 -0.89 17.27 6.61
C TRP A 125 0.10 16.15 6.31
N MET A 126 -0.16 14.97 6.85
CA MET A 126 0.63 13.78 6.57
C MET A 126 -0.15 12.82 5.68
N LEU A 127 0.37 12.57 4.48
CA LEU A 127 -0.14 11.55 3.57
C LEU A 127 0.79 10.34 3.61
N THR A 128 0.22 9.16 3.85
CA THR A 128 1.01 7.94 3.92
C THR A 128 0.24 6.73 3.40
N GLY A 129 0.97 5.77 2.84
CA GLY A 129 0.45 4.43 2.51
C GLY A 129 0.70 3.39 3.60
N ASP A 130 1.33 3.79 4.69
CA ASP A 130 1.65 2.92 5.81
C ASP A 130 0.40 2.56 6.63
N LYS A 131 0.55 1.63 7.56
CA LYS A 131 -0.47 1.34 8.56
C LYS A 131 -0.70 2.57 9.46
N VAL A 132 -1.92 2.71 9.95
CA VAL A 132 -2.32 3.82 10.81
C VAL A 132 -1.45 3.89 12.07
N GLU A 133 -1.13 2.75 12.67
CA GLU A 133 -0.28 2.64 13.86
C GLU A 133 1.14 3.15 13.58
N THR A 134 1.73 2.72 12.47
CA THR A 134 3.06 3.20 12.02
C THR A 134 3.04 4.70 11.75
N ALA A 135 2.04 5.18 11.03
CA ALA A 135 1.88 6.58 10.70
C ALA A 135 1.70 7.46 11.95
N ARG A 136 0.92 6.98 12.94
CA ARG A 136 0.76 7.64 14.23
C ARG A 136 2.09 7.74 14.99
N CYS A 137 2.86 6.66 15.03
CA CYS A 137 4.17 6.64 15.66
C CYS A 137 5.12 7.65 15.01
N ILE A 138 5.18 7.68 13.68
CA ILE A 138 5.98 8.65 12.91
C ILE A 138 5.50 10.09 13.16
N ALA A 139 4.21 10.35 13.18
CA ALA A 139 3.66 11.68 13.43
C ALA A 139 4.03 12.22 14.82
N ILE A 140 4.07 11.35 15.84
CA ILE A 140 4.50 11.72 17.19
C ILE A 140 6.02 11.90 17.26
N SER A 141 6.79 10.99 16.66
CA SER A 141 8.26 11.04 16.67
C SER A 141 8.81 12.25 15.92
N THR A 142 8.14 12.72 14.87
CA THR A 142 8.47 13.94 14.13
C THR A 142 7.98 15.22 14.81
N LYS A 143 7.25 15.12 15.93
CA LYS A 143 6.56 16.25 16.59
C LYS A 143 5.50 16.93 15.70
N LEU A 144 5.05 16.24 14.66
CA LEU A 144 3.90 16.70 13.86
C LEU A 144 2.64 16.77 14.74
N VAL A 145 2.51 15.82 15.68
CA VAL A 145 1.43 15.74 16.66
C VAL A 145 2.03 15.66 18.06
N ALA A 146 1.44 16.36 19.03
CA ALA A 146 1.78 16.20 20.44
C ALA A 146 1.17 14.87 20.97
N ARG A 147 1.82 14.25 21.96
CA ARG A 147 1.36 12.96 22.54
C ARG A 147 -0.09 12.97 23.03
N ASN A 148 -0.58 14.12 23.49
CA ASN A 148 -1.93 14.28 24.05
C ASN A 148 -2.91 14.97 23.08
N GLN A 149 -2.54 15.10 21.81
CA GLN A 149 -3.39 15.72 20.80
C GLN A 149 -4.27 14.67 20.14
N TYR A 150 -5.53 15.04 19.89
CA TYR A 150 -6.43 14.17 19.13
C TYR A 150 -5.95 14.05 17.67
N ILE A 151 -5.91 12.81 17.18
CA ILE A 151 -5.56 12.49 15.81
C ILE A 151 -6.83 12.04 15.12
N TYR A 152 -7.20 12.75 14.06
CA TYR A 152 -8.31 12.34 13.20
C TYR A 152 -7.77 11.50 12.05
N GLU A 153 -8.23 10.26 11.98
CA GLU A 153 -7.89 9.33 10.93
C GLU A 153 -8.97 9.39 9.86
N MET A 154 -8.59 9.73 8.63
CA MET A 154 -9.50 9.76 7.51
C MET A 154 -9.18 8.64 6.54
N SER A 155 -10.17 7.79 6.29
CA SER A 155 -10.05 6.79 5.24
C SER A 155 -10.11 7.45 3.86
N LYS A 156 -9.48 6.82 2.89
CA LYS A 156 -9.40 7.28 1.50
C LYS A 156 -10.75 7.64 0.87
N SER A 157 -11.81 6.87 1.17
CA SER A 157 -13.15 7.11 0.64
C SER A 157 -13.74 8.42 1.16
N MET A 158 -13.49 8.77 2.41
CA MET A 158 -14.01 9.98 3.04
C MET A 158 -13.29 11.23 2.54
N PHE A 159 -11.98 11.14 2.29
CA PHE A 159 -11.21 12.23 1.69
C PHE A 159 -11.66 12.52 0.26
N PHE A 160 -11.91 11.48 -0.54
CA PHE A 160 -12.40 11.64 -1.90
C PHE A 160 -13.79 12.28 -1.91
N PHE A 161 -14.67 11.89 -0.99
CA PHE A 161 -15.99 12.49 -0.85
C PHE A 161 -15.92 13.96 -0.43
N LEU A 162 -15.03 14.28 0.52
CA LEU A 162 -14.81 15.67 0.98
C LEU A 162 -14.16 16.52 -0.14
N ALA A 163 -13.18 16.01 -0.85
CA ALA A 163 -12.56 16.70 -1.98
C ALA A 163 -13.55 16.90 -3.13
N LEU A 164 -14.42 15.92 -3.41
CA LEU A 164 -15.45 16.01 -4.45
C LEU A 164 -16.53 17.01 -4.07
N THR A 165 -16.96 17.05 -2.81
CA THR A 165 -17.94 18.04 -2.31
C THR A 165 -17.35 19.45 -2.30
N PHE A 166 -16.07 19.61 -1.93
CA PHE A 166 -15.36 20.90 -1.99
C PHE A 166 -15.18 21.38 -3.43
N TYR A 167 -14.83 20.48 -4.34
CA TYR A 167 -14.68 20.75 -5.78
C TYR A 167 -16.04 21.15 -6.39
N ASN A 168 -17.11 20.42 -6.08
CA ASN A 168 -18.47 20.78 -6.50
C ASN A 168 -18.95 22.11 -5.89
N PHE A 169 -18.60 22.39 -4.63
CA PHE A 169 -18.90 23.68 -4.00
C PHE A 169 -18.15 24.83 -4.66
N LEU A 170 -16.85 24.66 -4.97
CA LEU A 170 -16.05 25.65 -5.70
C LEU A 170 -16.57 25.88 -7.13
N ILE A 171 -16.90 24.81 -7.86
CA ILE A 171 -17.46 24.91 -9.21
C ILE A 171 -18.81 25.59 -9.19
N ASN A 172 -19.71 25.23 -8.28
CA ASN A 172 -21.01 25.88 -8.18
C ASN A 172 -20.88 27.35 -7.75
N SER A 173 -19.95 27.69 -6.86
CA SER A 173 -19.68 29.10 -6.49
C SER A 173 -19.06 29.88 -7.66
N PHE A 174 -18.22 29.26 -8.48
CA PHE A 174 -17.60 29.86 -9.67
C PHE A 174 -18.61 29.98 -10.84
N LEU A 175 -19.52 29.01 -11.01
CA LEU A 175 -20.58 29.03 -12.00
C LEU A 175 -21.63 30.11 -11.69
N VAL A 176 -21.92 30.37 -10.42
CA VAL A 176 -22.78 31.49 -10.02
C VAL A 176 -22.16 32.87 -10.35
N LEU A 177 -20.81 32.94 -10.36
CA LEU A 177 -20.10 34.18 -10.77
C LEU A 177 -19.94 34.31 -12.28
N LEU A 178 -20.10 33.23 -13.07
CA LEU A 178 -19.92 33.22 -14.54
C LEU A 178 -21.24 33.13 -15.33
N ASP A 179 -22.40 33.12 -14.66
CA ASP A 179 -23.68 33.00 -15.36
C ASP A 179 -24.13 34.31 -16.00
N SER A 180 -23.43 34.73 -17.03
CA SER A 180 -23.99 35.59 -18.05
C SER A 180 -23.61 35.31 -19.51
N GLN A 181 -22.63 34.44 -19.78
CA GLN A 181 -22.43 34.01 -21.21
C GLN A 181 -21.66 32.68 -21.35
N SER A 182 -22.27 31.77 -22.10
CA SER A 182 -21.73 30.56 -22.73
C SER A 182 -21.62 29.27 -21.90
N ARG A 183 -22.63 28.42 -22.03
CA ARG A 183 -22.63 27.00 -21.67
C ARG A 183 -21.83 26.20 -22.72
N GLN A 184 -20.71 25.61 -22.31
CA GLN A 184 -20.21 24.40 -22.97
C GLN A 184 -19.77 23.37 -21.92
N LEU A 185 -20.31 22.16 -22.06
CA LEU A 185 -20.10 21.00 -21.21
C LEU A 185 -18.70 20.43 -21.37
N ILE A 186 -17.91 20.42 -20.31
CA ILE A 186 -16.70 19.61 -20.22
C ILE A 186 -17.07 18.30 -19.50
N LYS A 187 -16.97 17.16 -20.21
CA LYS A 187 -17.10 15.84 -19.63
C LYS A 187 -15.82 15.47 -18.86
N PRO A 188 -15.89 15.04 -17.60
CA PRO A 188 -14.73 14.56 -16.87
C PRO A 188 -14.43 13.11 -17.24
N GLY A 189 -13.38 12.89 -18.02
CA GLY A 189 -12.76 11.58 -18.23
C GLY A 189 -11.45 11.51 -17.46
N ILE A 190 -11.49 11.30 -16.16
CA ILE A 190 -10.27 11.09 -15.36
C ILE A 190 -10.31 9.67 -14.80
N ASN A 191 -9.49 8.81 -15.40
CA ASN A 191 -9.23 7.46 -14.93
C ASN A 191 -8.11 7.52 -13.90
N LEU A 192 -8.47 7.56 -12.60
CA LEU A 192 -7.51 7.66 -11.50
C LEU A 192 -7.32 6.29 -10.86
N ASN A 193 -6.29 5.57 -11.30
CA ASN A 193 -5.75 4.42 -10.58
C ASN A 193 -5.00 4.91 -9.34
N PHE A 194 -5.67 4.91 -8.18
CA PHE A 194 -5.08 5.34 -6.92
C PHE A 194 -4.51 4.18 -6.12
N CYS A 195 -3.25 4.30 -5.75
CA CYS A 195 -2.56 3.51 -4.74
C CYS A 195 -3.23 3.69 -3.36
N LYS A 196 -3.17 2.67 -2.49
CA LYS A 196 -3.76 2.73 -1.13
C LYS A 196 -2.98 3.75 -0.27
N THR A 197 -3.54 4.89 0.01
CA THR A 197 -2.95 5.91 0.90
C THR A 197 -3.90 6.25 2.05
N ASN A 198 -3.38 6.35 3.27
CA ASN A 198 -4.09 6.88 4.44
C ASN A 198 -3.70 8.35 4.62
N LEU A 199 -4.62 9.17 5.08
CA LEU A 199 -4.39 10.57 5.38
C LEU A 199 -4.55 10.79 6.87
N ILE A 200 -3.53 11.34 7.51
CA ILE A 200 -3.61 11.84 8.88
C ILE A 200 -3.71 13.35 8.82
N VAL A 201 -4.82 13.89 9.32
CA VAL A 201 -5.04 15.33 9.42
C VAL A 201 -4.76 15.76 10.85
N VAL A 202 -3.92 16.78 11.00
CA VAL A 202 -3.61 17.42 12.27
C VAL A 202 -4.16 18.84 12.24
N TRP A 203 -4.99 19.17 13.23
CA TRP A 203 -5.54 20.50 13.43
C TRP A 203 -4.75 21.26 14.48
#